data_633469485bba3d0a448dc57f3bff8a63
#
_entry.id   633469485bba3d0a448dc57f3bff8a63
#
_cell.length_a   1.000
_cell.length_b   1.000
_cell.length_c   1.000
_cell.angle_alpha   90.00
_cell.angle_beta   90.00
_cell.angle_gamma   90.00
#
_symmetry.space_group_name_H-M   'P 1'
#
loop_
_entity.id
_entity.type
_entity.pdbx_description
1 polymer ?
#
loop_
_entity_poly.entity_id
_entity_poly.type
_entity_poly.pdbx_seq_one_letter_code
_entity_poly.pdbx_strand_id
1 'polypeptide(L)'
;MLRRILFSLLAVGFLIGGVYVYAHPFWNHLPQGTTIDRILVEKSERRLSFFAGGRKLKEYRVALGRNPIGAKQEEGDMKTPEGIYKIDSRNPHSDYHLALHVSYPSDEDTARAAERGVNAGFDIMVHGIRNGGGWIGAFHRMHDWTAGCIALTDEEIEELWRVTPDGTPIEIRP
;
A
#
# COMPACT_ATOMS: atom_id res chain seq x y z
N MET A 1 -8.88 48.10 -2.88
CA MET A 1 -8.85 47.16 -1.76
C MET A 1 -9.62 45.85 -2.09
N LEU A 2 -10.90 45.93 -2.45
CA LEU A 2 -11.76 44.77 -2.78
C LEU A 2 -11.17 43.85 -3.86
N ARG A 3 -10.64 44.41 -4.94
CA ARG A 3 -10.04 43.65 -6.06
C ARG A 3 -8.82 42.82 -5.63
N ARG A 4 -7.99 43.33 -4.72
CA ARG A 4 -6.83 42.57 -4.17
C ARG A 4 -7.28 41.43 -3.26
N ILE A 5 -8.34 41.65 -2.46
CA ILE A 5 -8.93 40.63 -1.59
C ILE A 5 -9.51 39.50 -2.47
N LEU A 6 -10.23 39.85 -3.54
CA LEU A 6 -10.82 38.88 -4.47
C LEU A 6 -9.73 38.02 -5.16
N PHE A 7 -8.64 38.62 -5.62
CA PHE A 7 -7.51 37.89 -6.19
C PHE A 7 -6.82 36.97 -5.17
N SER A 8 -6.67 37.41 -3.92
CA SER A 8 -6.11 36.57 -2.87
C SER A 8 -7.01 35.37 -2.55
N LEU A 9 -8.33 35.55 -2.49
CA LEU A 9 -9.28 34.47 -2.24
C LEU A 9 -9.29 33.47 -3.41
N LEU A 10 -9.21 33.94 -4.66
CA LEU A 10 -9.12 33.06 -5.83
C LEU A 10 -7.80 32.27 -5.83
N ALA A 11 -6.67 32.89 -5.49
CA ALA A 11 -5.39 32.21 -5.40
C ALA A 11 -5.38 31.12 -4.32
N VAL A 12 -5.96 31.41 -3.14
CA VAL A 12 -6.11 30.46 -2.05
C VAL A 12 -7.02 29.29 -2.47
N GLY A 13 -8.15 29.59 -3.12
CA GLY A 13 -9.06 28.57 -3.64
C GLY A 13 -8.37 27.65 -4.67
N PHE A 14 -7.55 28.22 -5.56
CA PHE A 14 -6.79 27.46 -6.54
C PHE A 14 -5.71 26.56 -5.88
N LEU A 15 -5.04 27.07 -4.84
CA LEU A 15 -4.06 26.33 -4.06
C LEU A 15 -4.72 25.15 -3.32
N ILE A 16 -5.83 25.40 -2.64
CA ILE A 16 -6.58 24.35 -1.93
C ILE A 16 -7.09 23.29 -2.93
N GLY A 17 -7.67 23.73 -4.05
CA GLY A 17 -8.11 22.82 -5.11
C GLY A 17 -6.97 21.97 -5.68
N GLY A 18 -5.80 22.57 -5.94
CA GLY A 18 -4.61 21.86 -6.41
C GLY A 18 -4.10 20.83 -5.41
N VAL A 19 -4.06 21.19 -4.13
CA VAL A 19 -3.69 20.27 -3.04
C VAL A 19 -4.67 19.12 -2.93
N TYR A 20 -5.96 19.39 -3.03
CA TYR A 20 -7.01 18.36 -3.00
C TYR A 20 -6.88 17.37 -4.17
N VAL A 21 -6.71 17.88 -5.41
CA VAL A 21 -6.52 17.04 -6.61
C VAL A 21 -5.25 16.19 -6.51
N TYR A 22 -4.17 16.73 -5.93
CA TYR A 22 -2.94 15.97 -5.69
C TYR A 22 -3.14 14.84 -4.66
N ALA A 23 -3.85 15.13 -3.58
CA ALA A 23 -4.14 14.16 -2.53
C ALA A 23 -5.11 13.06 -3.00
N HIS A 24 -6.07 13.42 -3.86
CA HIS A 24 -7.12 12.55 -4.37
C HIS A 24 -7.14 12.63 -5.91
N PRO A 25 -6.18 12.00 -6.60
CA PRO A 25 -6.11 12.04 -8.04
C PRO A 25 -7.37 11.42 -8.66
N PHE A 26 -7.85 11.99 -9.77
CA PHE A 26 -8.96 11.42 -10.52
C PHE A 26 -8.56 10.06 -11.08
N TRP A 27 -9.30 9.02 -10.67
CA TRP A 27 -8.98 7.64 -10.97
C TRP A 27 -9.59 7.19 -12.28
N ASN A 28 -8.77 6.60 -13.12
CA ASN A 28 -9.25 5.75 -14.19
C ASN A 28 -9.44 4.34 -13.61
N HIS A 29 -10.63 4.08 -13.05
CA HIS A 29 -10.93 2.79 -12.44
C HIS A 29 -10.87 1.66 -13.47
N LEU A 30 -10.36 0.51 -13.02
CA LEU A 30 -10.43 -0.71 -13.83
C LEU A 30 -11.90 -1.12 -14.02
N PRO A 31 -12.25 -1.67 -15.20
CA PRO A 31 -13.60 -2.13 -15.48
C PRO A 31 -14.12 -3.11 -14.43
N GLN A 32 -15.43 -3.16 -14.24
CA GLN A 32 -16.08 -4.17 -13.41
C GLN A 32 -15.77 -5.58 -13.94
N GLY A 33 -15.56 -6.53 -13.04
CA GLY A 33 -15.20 -7.89 -13.40
C GLY A 33 -13.71 -8.09 -13.77
N THR A 34 -12.89 -7.04 -13.73
CA THR A 34 -11.44 -7.20 -13.86
C THR A 34 -10.90 -8.04 -12.71
N THR A 35 -10.05 -9.02 -13.06
CA THR A 35 -9.36 -9.88 -12.10
C THR A 35 -7.87 -9.87 -12.40
N ILE A 36 -7.04 -9.80 -11.37
CA ILE A 36 -5.58 -9.85 -11.49
C ILE A 36 -5.06 -11.24 -11.13
N ASP A 37 -3.88 -11.57 -11.66
CA ASP A 37 -3.20 -12.85 -11.44
C ASP A 37 -1.84 -12.70 -10.73
N ARG A 38 -1.36 -11.47 -10.53
CA ARG A 38 -0.09 -11.21 -9.84
C ARG A 38 0.00 -9.78 -9.34
N ILE A 39 0.63 -9.63 -8.16
CA ILE A 39 1.08 -8.35 -7.60
C ILE A 39 2.60 -8.34 -7.52
N LEU A 40 3.24 -7.21 -7.84
CA LEU A 40 4.66 -6.96 -7.68
C LEU A 40 4.85 -5.69 -6.84
N VAL A 41 5.62 -5.81 -5.76
CA VAL A 41 6.05 -4.67 -4.95
C VAL A 41 7.55 -4.48 -5.12
N GLU A 42 7.96 -3.30 -5.56
CA GLU A 42 9.35 -2.87 -5.69
C GLU A 42 9.63 -1.83 -4.61
N LYS A 43 10.30 -2.26 -3.54
CA LYS A 43 10.49 -1.48 -2.32
C LYS A 43 11.32 -0.22 -2.56
N SER A 44 12.41 -0.31 -3.32
CA SER A 44 13.26 0.84 -3.67
C SER A 44 12.49 1.93 -4.40
N GLU A 45 11.51 1.54 -5.22
CA GLU A 45 10.66 2.43 -6.00
C GLU A 45 9.41 2.90 -5.25
N ARG A 46 9.10 2.32 -4.08
CA ARG A 46 7.82 2.51 -3.37
C ARG A 46 6.65 2.30 -4.32
N ARG A 47 6.67 1.21 -5.06
CA ARG A 47 5.70 0.91 -6.11
C ARG A 47 5.08 -0.47 -5.93
N LEU A 48 3.75 -0.54 -6.08
CA LEU A 48 2.98 -1.75 -6.18
C LEU A 48 2.34 -1.78 -7.57
N SER A 49 2.68 -2.77 -8.37
CA SER A 49 2.11 -3.01 -9.71
C SER A 49 1.29 -4.29 -9.70
N PHE A 50 0.20 -4.34 -10.46
CA PHE A 50 -0.60 -5.55 -10.59
C PHE A 50 -0.93 -5.86 -12.05
N PHE A 51 -1.08 -7.16 -12.33
CA PHE A 51 -1.03 -7.74 -13.66
C PHE A 51 -2.21 -8.68 -13.91
N ALA A 52 -2.57 -8.85 -15.18
CA ALA A 52 -3.43 -9.92 -15.66
C ALA A 52 -2.92 -10.42 -17.01
N GLY A 53 -2.76 -11.73 -17.17
CA GLY A 53 -2.24 -12.35 -18.39
C GLY A 53 -0.85 -11.83 -18.78
N GLY A 54 0.01 -11.56 -17.82
CA GLY A 54 1.36 -11.02 -18.04
C GLY A 54 1.41 -9.52 -18.37
N ARG A 55 0.27 -8.84 -18.56
CA ARG A 55 0.18 -7.41 -18.84
C ARG A 55 -0.01 -6.62 -17.55
N LYS A 56 0.81 -5.57 -17.34
CA LYS A 56 0.60 -4.62 -16.25
C LYS A 56 -0.70 -3.84 -16.50
N LEU A 57 -1.63 -3.91 -15.55
CA LEU A 57 -2.89 -3.19 -15.62
C LEU A 57 -2.78 -1.81 -14.98
N LYS A 58 -2.11 -1.73 -13.82
CA LYS A 58 -1.98 -0.50 -13.06
C LYS A 58 -0.83 -0.55 -12.08
N GLU A 59 -0.43 0.60 -11.58
CA GLU A 59 0.54 0.72 -10.50
C GLU A 59 0.15 1.83 -9.53
N TYR A 60 0.55 1.66 -8.27
CA TYR A 60 0.36 2.62 -7.20
C TYR A 60 1.66 2.93 -6.49
N ARG A 61 1.79 4.14 -5.97
CA ARG A 61 2.83 4.46 -4.99
C ARG A 61 2.39 3.94 -3.63
N VAL A 62 3.35 3.48 -2.83
CA VAL A 62 3.08 2.91 -1.49
C VAL A 62 3.96 3.55 -0.42
N ALA A 63 3.52 3.47 0.83
CA ALA A 63 4.41 3.60 1.98
C ALA A 63 4.68 2.20 2.56
N LEU A 64 5.87 2.00 3.09
CA LEU A 64 6.38 0.73 3.59
C LEU A 64 6.63 0.77 5.11
N GLY A 65 7.28 -0.26 5.62
CA GLY A 65 7.81 -0.27 6.99
C GLY A 65 8.82 0.85 7.21
N ARG A 66 8.88 1.40 8.43
CA ARG A 66 9.75 2.55 8.79
C ARG A 66 11.22 2.30 8.54
N ASN A 67 11.64 1.05 8.49
CA ASN A 67 12.99 0.64 8.13
C ASN A 67 12.95 -0.17 6.82
N PRO A 68 12.80 0.48 5.65
CA PRO A 68 12.44 -0.21 4.40
C PRO A 68 13.59 -1.00 3.77
N ILE A 69 14.85 -0.79 4.20
CA ILE A 69 16.03 -1.37 3.55
C ILE A 69 16.24 -2.81 4.03
N GLY A 70 16.35 -3.74 3.06
CA GLY A 70 16.55 -5.17 3.29
C GLY A 70 15.28 -5.89 3.71
N ALA A 71 15.32 -7.22 3.69
CA ALA A 71 14.21 -8.09 4.04
C ALA A 71 13.88 -8.03 5.54
N LYS A 72 12.60 -8.25 5.87
CA LYS A 72 12.15 -8.49 7.25
C LYS A 72 12.82 -9.74 7.79
N GLN A 73 13.28 -9.67 9.03
CA GLN A 73 14.05 -10.74 9.67
C GLN A 73 13.51 -11.15 11.03
N GLU A 74 12.86 -10.24 11.75
CA GLU A 74 12.34 -10.49 13.09
C GLU A 74 11.13 -9.58 13.39
N GLU A 75 10.36 -9.95 14.37
CA GLU A 75 9.28 -9.13 14.89
C GLU A 75 9.83 -7.79 15.38
N GLY A 76 9.13 -6.69 15.06
CA GLY A 76 9.52 -5.37 15.52
C GLY A 76 10.65 -4.68 14.75
N ASP A 77 11.26 -5.29 13.73
CA ASP A 77 12.33 -4.68 12.92
C ASP A 77 11.85 -3.56 11.97
N MET A 78 10.55 -3.36 11.90
CA MET A 78 9.88 -2.35 11.07
C MET A 78 10.16 -2.50 9.56
N LYS A 79 10.54 -3.70 9.11
CA LYS A 79 10.83 -3.99 7.72
C LYS A 79 9.67 -4.64 7.01
N THR A 80 9.50 -4.31 5.73
CA THR A 80 8.63 -5.04 4.82
C THR A 80 9.40 -6.27 4.29
N PRO A 81 8.80 -7.48 4.30
CA PRO A 81 9.48 -8.69 3.84
C PRO A 81 9.84 -8.62 2.36
N GLU A 82 10.77 -9.46 1.94
CA GLU A 82 11.14 -9.70 0.54
C GLU A 82 10.98 -11.19 0.25
N GLY A 83 10.34 -11.51 -0.86
CA GLY A 83 10.04 -12.88 -1.23
C GLY A 83 8.79 -13.02 -2.09
N ILE A 84 8.35 -14.24 -2.28
CA ILE A 84 7.13 -14.59 -3.00
C ILE A 84 6.13 -15.16 -2.00
N TYR A 85 4.99 -14.49 -1.89
CA TYR A 85 3.90 -14.80 -0.98
C TYR A 85 2.58 -14.90 -1.76
N LYS A 86 1.48 -15.01 -1.04
CA LYS A 86 0.11 -14.96 -1.58
C LYS A 86 -0.73 -14.01 -0.76
N ILE A 87 -1.74 -13.45 -1.39
CA ILE A 87 -2.87 -12.85 -0.67
C ILE A 87 -3.76 -14.02 -0.22
N ASP A 88 -3.75 -14.35 1.04
CA ASP A 88 -4.41 -15.56 1.58
C ASP A 88 -5.68 -15.28 2.36
N SER A 89 -5.90 -14.04 2.80
CA SER A 89 -7.12 -13.64 3.47
C SER A 89 -7.40 -12.15 3.38
N ARG A 90 -8.60 -11.75 3.81
CA ARG A 90 -9.13 -10.40 3.70
C ARG A 90 -9.72 -9.94 5.02
N ASN A 91 -9.43 -8.72 5.43
CA ASN A 91 -10.04 -8.10 6.60
C ASN A 91 -10.85 -6.86 6.21
N PRO A 92 -12.18 -6.97 6.07
CA PRO A 92 -13.06 -5.83 5.77
C PRO A 92 -13.29 -4.92 6.98
N HIS A 93 -12.86 -5.32 8.18
CA HIS A 93 -12.99 -4.58 9.44
C HIS A 93 -11.64 -4.13 9.98
N SER A 94 -10.68 -3.86 9.08
CA SER A 94 -9.36 -3.38 9.44
C SER A 94 -9.43 -1.99 10.09
N ASP A 95 -8.54 -1.73 11.06
CA ASP A 95 -8.29 -0.37 11.57
C ASP A 95 -7.72 0.57 10.51
N TYR A 96 -7.34 0.01 9.36
CA TYR A 96 -6.76 0.69 8.20
C TYR A 96 -7.63 0.53 6.96
N HIS A 97 -8.91 0.84 7.08
CA HIS A 97 -9.93 0.78 6.03
C HIS A 97 -10.21 -0.65 5.57
N LEU A 98 -9.46 -1.15 4.60
CA LEU A 98 -9.47 -2.55 4.12
C LEU A 98 -8.05 -3.11 4.18
N ALA A 99 -7.92 -4.43 4.41
CA ALA A 99 -6.61 -5.07 4.42
C ALA A 99 -6.62 -6.44 3.73
N LEU A 100 -5.66 -6.64 2.83
CA LEU A 100 -5.34 -7.91 2.19
C LEU A 100 -4.14 -8.51 2.92
N HIS A 101 -4.29 -9.69 3.52
CA HIS A 101 -3.23 -10.34 4.26
C HIS A 101 -2.24 -11.01 3.30
N VAL A 102 -0.95 -10.84 3.58
CA VAL A 102 0.17 -11.47 2.87
C VAL A 102 0.60 -12.69 3.67
N SER A 103 0.75 -13.85 3.03
CA SER A 103 1.12 -15.13 3.66
C SER A 103 2.57 -15.17 4.20
N TYR A 104 2.97 -14.09 4.87
CA TYR A 104 4.20 -13.99 5.64
C TYR A 104 3.92 -14.39 7.10
N PRO A 105 4.84 -15.11 7.81
CA PRO A 105 6.09 -15.66 7.28
C PRO A 105 5.89 -16.95 6.48
N SER A 106 6.74 -17.16 5.47
CA SER A 106 6.89 -18.45 4.82
C SER A 106 7.62 -19.45 5.73
N ASP A 107 7.65 -20.73 5.35
CA ASP A 107 8.45 -21.73 6.06
C ASP A 107 9.94 -21.34 6.09
N GLU A 108 10.45 -20.76 4.99
CA GLU A 108 11.81 -20.27 4.91
C GLU A 108 12.08 -19.08 5.81
N ASP A 109 11.14 -18.12 5.92
CA ASP A 109 11.25 -16.97 6.83
C ASP A 109 11.29 -17.46 8.28
N THR A 110 10.42 -18.41 8.61
CA THR A 110 10.35 -19.03 9.93
C THR A 110 11.63 -19.76 10.28
N ALA A 111 12.17 -20.56 9.36
CA ALA A 111 13.42 -21.27 9.56
C ALA A 111 14.60 -20.30 9.79
N ARG A 112 14.73 -19.28 8.94
CA ARG A 112 15.78 -18.25 9.10
C ARG A 112 15.70 -17.50 10.43
N ALA A 113 14.49 -17.19 10.90
CA ALA A 113 14.30 -16.55 12.19
C ALA A 113 14.67 -17.49 13.35
N ALA A 114 14.28 -18.78 13.26
CA ALA A 114 14.60 -19.79 14.27
C ALA A 114 16.11 -20.03 14.40
N GLU A 115 16.87 -20.09 13.28
CA GLU A 115 18.34 -20.20 13.29
C GLU A 115 19.01 -19.06 14.06
N ARG A 116 18.37 -17.89 14.12
CA ARG A 116 18.86 -16.71 14.86
C ARG A 116 18.26 -16.60 16.26
N GLY A 117 17.37 -17.50 16.64
CA GLY A 117 16.71 -17.49 17.95
C GLY A 117 15.70 -16.36 18.13
N VAL A 118 15.10 -15.88 17.03
CA VAL A 118 14.12 -14.79 17.04
C VAL A 118 12.78 -15.23 16.44
N ASN A 119 11.72 -14.44 16.67
CA ASN A 119 10.41 -14.61 16.01
C ASN A 119 10.40 -13.85 14.68
N ALA A 120 9.99 -14.47 13.60
CA ALA A 120 9.84 -13.81 12.29
C ALA A 120 8.84 -12.65 12.32
N GLY A 121 7.88 -12.68 13.24
CA GLY A 121 6.70 -11.84 13.25
C GLY A 121 5.61 -12.35 12.30
N PHE A 122 4.52 -11.61 12.17
CA PHE A 122 3.32 -11.99 11.42
C PHE A 122 2.53 -10.73 11.02
N ASP A 123 1.32 -10.91 10.46
CA ASP A 123 0.38 -9.84 10.11
C ASP A 123 0.93 -8.78 9.15
N ILE A 124 1.62 -9.21 8.11
CA ILE A 124 1.96 -8.33 6.99
C ILE A 124 0.75 -8.18 6.08
N MET A 125 0.36 -6.94 5.83
CA MET A 125 -0.84 -6.63 5.04
C MET A 125 -0.56 -5.58 3.97
N VAL A 126 -1.35 -5.61 2.90
CA VAL A 126 -1.58 -4.46 2.01
C VAL A 126 -2.87 -3.81 2.49
N HIS A 127 -2.82 -2.54 2.90
CA HIS A 127 -3.96 -1.89 3.56
C HIS A 127 -4.09 -0.40 3.20
N GLY A 128 -5.22 0.19 3.53
CA GLY A 128 -5.49 1.62 3.38
C GLY A 128 -4.87 2.50 4.48
N ILE A 129 -5.38 3.70 4.63
CA ILE A 129 -4.98 4.64 5.67
C ILE A 129 -5.76 4.31 6.97
N ARG A 130 -5.19 4.67 8.11
CA ARG A 130 -5.87 4.47 9.40
C ARG A 130 -7.25 5.14 9.39
N ASN A 131 -8.26 4.45 9.93
CA ASN A 131 -9.63 4.93 9.98
C ASN A 131 -9.72 6.35 10.56
N GLY A 132 -10.46 7.23 9.89
CA GLY A 132 -10.53 8.65 10.18
C GLY A 132 -9.41 9.49 9.57
N GLY A 133 -8.37 8.88 8.99
CA GLY A 133 -7.23 9.55 8.34
C GLY A 133 -7.29 9.58 6.80
N GLY A 134 -8.28 8.94 6.17
CA GLY A 134 -8.36 8.81 4.70
C GLY A 134 -8.29 10.12 3.93
N TRP A 135 -8.73 11.24 4.54
CA TRP A 135 -8.66 12.57 3.96
C TRP A 135 -7.22 13.04 3.62
N ILE A 136 -6.20 12.43 4.23
CA ILE A 136 -4.78 12.71 3.95
C ILE A 136 -4.43 12.28 2.51
N GLY A 137 -5.13 11.25 1.97
CA GLY A 137 -4.91 10.76 0.61
C GLY A 137 -3.43 10.44 0.34
N ALA A 138 -2.94 10.82 -0.85
CA ALA A 138 -1.57 10.54 -1.28
C ALA A 138 -0.46 11.12 -0.39
N PHE A 139 -0.75 12.09 0.49
CA PHE A 139 0.24 12.64 1.41
C PHE A 139 0.73 11.64 2.47
N HIS A 140 -0.01 10.56 2.74
CA HIS A 140 0.46 9.50 3.64
C HIS A 140 1.82 8.92 3.23
N ARG A 141 2.21 9.08 1.94
CA ARG A 141 3.46 8.54 1.35
C ARG A 141 4.67 9.45 1.51
N MET A 142 4.55 10.58 2.22
CA MET A 142 5.68 11.48 2.46
C MET A 142 6.80 10.80 3.25
N HIS A 143 6.50 9.73 3.96
CA HIS A 143 7.45 8.87 4.67
C HIS A 143 6.91 7.45 4.80
N ASP A 144 7.82 6.49 4.99
CA ASP A 144 7.45 5.13 5.36
C ASP A 144 7.04 5.10 6.84
N TRP A 145 5.85 4.60 7.15
CA TRP A 145 5.26 4.76 8.49
C TRP A 145 4.72 3.49 9.12
N THR A 146 4.68 2.37 8.37
CA THR A 146 4.12 1.12 8.87
C THR A 146 5.11 0.35 9.75
N ALA A 147 4.65 -0.74 10.35
CA ALA A 147 5.52 -1.68 11.08
C ALA A 147 6.05 -2.82 10.18
N GLY A 148 5.85 -2.71 8.85
CA GLY A 148 6.25 -3.70 7.86
C GLY A 148 5.21 -3.94 6.77
N CYS A 149 3.98 -3.47 6.96
CA CYS A 149 2.91 -3.53 5.99
C CYS A 149 3.16 -2.61 4.77
N ILE A 150 2.34 -2.75 3.76
CA ILE A 150 2.34 -1.96 2.52
C ILE A 150 1.07 -1.11 2.54
N ALA A 151 1.22 0.23 2.62
CA ALA A 151 0.10 1.14 2.72
C ALA A 151 -0.23 1.84 1.40
N LEU A 152 -1.50 1.88 1.08
CA LEU A 152 -2.14 2.56 -0.06
C LEU A 152 -3.07 3.67 0.44
N THR A 153 -3.65 4.48 -0.46
CA THR A 153 -4.81 5.30 -0.11
C THR A 153 -6.05 4.42 0.02
N ASP A 154 -7.11 4.97 0.61
CA ASP A 154 -8.35 4.20 0.80
C ASP A 154 -8.96 3.80 -0.54
N GLU A 155 -8.96 4.70 -1.53
CA GLU A 155 -9.48 4.42 -2.88
C GLU A 155 -8.65 3.36 -3.61
N GLU A 156 -7.32 3.38 -3.42
CA GLU A 156 -6.41 2.40 -4.05
C GLU A 156 -6.59 1.00 -3.49
N ILE A 157 -6.71 0.89 -2.16
CA ILE A 157 -6.95 -0.42 -1.56
C ILE A 157 -8.35 -0.94 -1.90
N GLU A 158 -9.37 -0.09 -2.05
CA GLU A 158 -10.70 -0.50 -2.51
C GLU A 158 -10.63 -1.09 -3.93
N GLU A 159 -9.91 -0.46 -4.84
CA GLU A 159 -9.74 -1.00 -6.19
C GLU A 159 -8.95 -2.32 -6.17
N LEU A 160 -7.81 -2.37 -5.48
CA LEU A 160 -7.00 -3.57 -5.36
C LEU A 160 -7.78 -4.72 -4.72
N TRP A 161 -8.55 -4.43 -3.66
CA TRP A 161 -9.44 -5.39 -3.02
C TRP A 161 -10.46 -6.00 -3.99
N ARG A 162 -11.07 -5.18 -4.81
CA ARG A 162 -12.09 -5.62 -5.77
C ARG A 162 -11.55 -6.55 -6.85
N VAL A 163 -10.31 -6.32 -7.30
CA VAL A 163 -9.73 -7.03 -8.45
C VAL A 163 -8.84 -8.21 -8.06
N THR A 164 -8.52 -8.38 -6.77
CA THR A 164 -7.57 -9.39 -6.27
C THR A 164 -8.32 -10.62 -5.76
N PRO A 165 -8.26 -11.79 -6.39
CA PRO A 165 -8.74 -13.05 -5.81
C PRO A 165 -7.86 -13.51 -4.64
N ASP A 166 -8.43 -14.30 -3.73
CA ASP A 166 -7.63 -15.01 -2.73
C ASP A 166 -6.72 -16.02 -3.44
N GLY A 167 -5.50 -16.18 -2.94
CA GLY A 167 -4.46 -16.98 -3.58
C GLY A 167 -3.62 -16.23 -4.61
N THR A 168 -3.94 -14.96 -4.92
CA THR A 168 -3.12 -14.15 -5.85
C THR A 168 -1.68 -14.04 -5.36
N PRO A 169 -0.69 -14.44 -6.18
CA PRO A 169 0.73 -14.27 -5.84
C PRO A 169 1.09 -12.79 -5.68
N ILE A 170 1.86 -12.50 -4.63
CA ILE A 170 2.49 -11.21 -4.40
C ILE A 170 3.99 -11.41 -4.25
N GLU A 171 4.76 -10.81 -5.14
CA GLU A 171 6.21 -10.78 -5.10
C GLU A 171 6.67 -9.43 -4.55
N ILE A 172 7.53 -9.47 -3.54
CA ILE A 172 8.09 -8.27 -2.90
C ILE A 172 9.60 -8.29 -3.10
N ARG A 173 10.12 -7.30 -3.82
CA ARG A 173 11.53 -7.14 -4.19
C ARG A 173 12.15 -5.94 -3.48
N PRO A 174 13.47 -5.90 -3.37
CA PRO A 174 14.25 -4.74 -2.92
C PRO A 174 13.91 -3.43 -3.62
#